data_6085d68c703eeaddebcd235cfc071ac3
#
_entry.id   6085d68c703eeaddebcd235cfc071ac3
#
_cell.length_a   1.000
_cell.length_b   1.000
_cell.length_c   1.000
_cell.angle_alpha   90.00
_cell.angle_beta   90.00
_cell.angle_gamma   90.00
#
_symmetry.space_group_name_H-M   'P 1'
#
loop_
_entity.id
_entity.type
_entity.pdbx_description
1 polymer ?
#
loop_
_entity_poly.entity_id
_entity_poly.type
_entity_poly.pdbx_seq_one_letter_code
_entity_poly.pdbx_strand_id
1 'polypeptide(L)'
;MKLNSISPIPEDDEELHLPELVYWSSFGEVAEVKKTLANGVDVNQTDEEGYSALQAAAENGYLDVVKLLVSKGVNVSYKGEYTALQLAEMAEHTEIAAYLKSL
;
A
#
# COMPACT_ATOMS: atom_id res chain seq x y z
N MET A 1 -10.46 26.92 8.56
CA MET A 1 -9.73 26.48 8.19
C MET A 1 -9.07 25.65 8.91
N LYS A 2 -8.77 24.91 8.75
CA LYS A 2 -8.26 24.06 9.38
C LYS A 2 -6.97 23.99 9.31
N LEU A 3 -6.39 24.51 9.62
CA LEU A 3 -5.18 24.50 9.51
C LEU A 3 -4.60 23.48 10.11
N ASN A 4 -5.00 23.08 10.85
CA ASN A 4 -4.47 22.16 11.55
C ASN A 4 -4.14 21.12 10.79
N SER A 5 -4.49 21.07 9.95
CA SER A 5 -4.21 20.13 9.19
C SER A 5 -2.94 19.58 9.23
N ILE A 6 -2.48 19.25 10.20
CA ILE A 6 -1.30 18.55 10.22
C ILE A 6 -1.69 17.18 9.99
N SER A 7 -2.87 16.84 9.82
CA SER A 7 -3.25 15.51 9.47
C SER A 7 -2.65 15.19 8.13
N PRO A 8 -1.93 14.09 8.00
CA PRO A 8 -1.37 13.75 6.70
C PRO A 8 -2.42 13.34 5.70
N ILE A 9 -3.61 13.02 6.14
CA ILE A 9 -4.64 12.60 5.23
C ILE A 9 -5.59 13.75 5.01
N PRO A 10 -5.78 14.17 3.78
CA PRO A 10 -6.65 15.31 3.47
C PRO A 10 -8.08 14.93 3.66
N GLU A 11 -8.62 15.15 4.80
CA GLU A 11 -9.91 14.70 5.07
C GLU A 11 -10.99 15.46 4.37
N ASP A 12 -10.78 16.67 4.00
CA ASP A 12 -11.83 17.36 3.35
C ASP A 12 -11.76 17.33 1.87
N ASP A 13 -10.85 16.61 1.30
CA ASP A 13 -10.69 16.64 -0.11
C ASP A 13 -11.36 15.48 -0.73
N GLU A 14 -12.54 15.67 -1.19
CA GLU A 14 -13.26 14.58 -1.75
C GLU A 14 -12.66 14.10 -3.01
N GLU A 15 -11.77 14.84 -3.61
CA GLU A 15 -11.18 14.37 -4.81
C GLU A 15 -10.06 13.43 -4.57
N LEU A 16 -9.49 13.46 -3.39
CA LEU A 16 -8.41 12.58 -3.10
C LEU A 16 -8.84 11.53 -2.15
N HIS A 17 -9.75 10.72 -2.59
CA HIS A 17 -10.21 9.72 -1.74
C HIS A 17 -9.21 8.63 -1.66
N LEU A 18 -8.22 8.73 -0.86
CA LEU A 18 -7.16 7.76 -0.75
C LEU A 18 -7.39 6.92 0.49
N PRO A 19 -7.66 5.63 0.36
CA PRO A 19 -7.83 4.78 1.53
C PRO A 19 -6.60 4.81 2.41
N GLU A 20 -6.82 4.77 3.72
CA GLU A 20 -5.72 4.88 4.66
C GLU A 20 -4.69 3.77 4.46
N LEU A 21 -5.14 2.57 4.16
CA LEU A 21 -4.20 1.47 4.00
C LEU A 21 -3.25 1.74 2.85
N VAL A 22 -3.76 2.23 1.73
CA VAL A 22 -2.92 2.54 0.57
C VAL A 22 -2.01 3.72 0.90
N TYR A 23 -2.54 4.72 1.58
CA TYR A 23 -1.78 5.90 1.94
C TYR A 23 -0.57 5.55 2.80
N TRP A 24 -0.80 4.83 3.91
CA TRP A 24 0.29 4.51 4.81
C TRP A 24 1.27 3.54 4.16
N SER A 25 0.78 2.64 3.31
CA SER A 25 1.66 1.70 2.62
C SER A 25 2.57 2.42 1.63
N SER A 26 2.07 3.47 1.01
CA SER A 26 2.87 4.20 0.04
C SER A 26 3.99 5.00 0.70
N PHE A 27 3.91 5.22 2.01
CA PHE A 27 4.95 5.92 2.74
C PHE A 27 5.76 4.99 3.65
N GLY A 28 5.47 3.71 3.64
CA GLY A 28 6.25 2.75 4.42
C GLY A 28 6.02 2.83 5.92
N GLU A 29 4.86 3.36 6.35
CA GLU A 29 4.58 3.53 7.78
C GLU A 29 4.02 2.24 8.35
N VAL A 30 4.91 1.33 8.74
CA VAL A 30 4.52 0.00 9.18
C VAL A 30 3.56 0.05 10.35
N ALA A 31 3.81 0.92 11.33
CA ALA A 31 2.96 0.98 12.52
C ALA A 31 1.54 1.40 12.14
N GLU A 32 1.40 2.36 11.22
CA GLU A 32 0.08 2.80 10.81
C GLU A 32 -0.61 1.76 9.95
N VAL A 33 0.14 1.03 9.14
CA VAL A 33 -0.43 -0.06 8.36
C VAL A 33 -0.98 -1.13 9.29
N LYS A 34 -0.22 -1.49 10.33
CA LYS A 34 -0.67 -2.48 11.29
C LYS A 34 -1.95 -2.01 11.99
N LYS A 35 -1.97 -0.75 12.37
CA LYS A 35 -3.13 -0.22 13.08
C LYS A 35 -4.37 -0.22 12.19
N THR A 36 -4.19 0.17 10.95
CA THR A 36 -5.28 0.20 9.99
C THR A 36 -5.86 -1.19 9.76
N LEU A 37 -4.97 -2.18 9.62
CA LEU A 37 -5.43 -3.56 9.43
C LEU A 37 -6.10 -4.10 10.69
N ALA A 38 -5.61 -3.71 11.88
CA ALA A 38 -6.21 -4.15 13.12
C ALA A 38 -7.61 -3.59 13.27
N ASN A 39 -7.92 -2.48 12.63
CA ASN A 39 -9.25 -1.90 12.68
C ASN A 39 -10.21 -2.55 11.69
N GLY A 40 -9.79 -3.59 11.02
CA GLY A 40 -10.70 -4.34 10.15
C GLY A 40 -10.73 -3.94 8.70
N VAL A 41 -9.80 -3.10 8.27
CA VAL A 41 -9.76 -2.70 6.88
C VAL A 41 -9.29 -3.88 6.03
N ASP A 42 -9.91 -4.06 4.88
CA ASP A 42 -9.58 -5.16 3.98
C ASP A 42 -8.18 -4.98 3.44
N VAL A 43 -7.33 -5.99 3.62
CA VAL A 43 -5.93 -5.93 3.16
C VAL A 43 -5.86 -5.76 1.65
N ASN A 44 -6.91 -6.15 0.93
CA ASN A 44 -6.96 -6.02 -0.52
C ASN A 44 -7.65 -4.75 -1.01
N GLN A 45 -7.87 -3.78 -0.10
CA GLN A 45 -8.54 -2.55 -0.47
C GLN A 45 -7.75 -1.78 -1.51
N THR A 46 -8.44 -1.19 -2.47
CA THR A 46 -7.80 -0.38 -3.50
C THR A 46 -8.40 1.00 -3.49
N ASP A 47 -7.70 1.94 -4.11
CA ASP A 47 -8.29 3.25 -4.32
C ASP A 47 -9.20 3.20 -5.55
N GLU A 48 -9.68 4.36 -5.98
CA GLU A 48 -10.65 4.40 -7.07
C GLU A 48 -10.06 3.96 -8.39
N GLU A 49 -8.76 3.98 -8.50
CA GLU A 49 -8.11 3.57 -9.74
C GLU A 49 -7.62 2.15 -9.68
N GLY A 50 -7.95 1.43 -8.64
CA GLY A 50 -7.54 0.04 -8.53
C GLY A 50 -6.13 -0.15 -7.98
N TYR A 51 -5.57 0.86 -7.34
CA TYR A 51 -4.21 0.78 -6.81
C TYR A 51 -4.30 0.28 -5.37
N SER A 52 -3.61 -0.81 -5.09
CA SER A 52 -3.71 -1.46 -3.79
C SER A 52 -2.52 -1.11 -2.90
N ALA A 53 -2.65 -1.45 -1.62
CA ALA A 53 -1.56 -1.21 -0.68
C ALA A 53 -0.31 -1.98 -1.06
N LEU A 54 -0.46 -3.22 -1.52
CA LEU A 54 0.69 -4.02 -1.90
C LEU A 54 1.41 -3.40 -3.09
N GLN A 55 0.66 -2.92 -4.08
CA GLN A 55 1.26 -2.26 -5.23
C GLN A 55 1.98 -1.00 -4.80
N ALA A 56 1.40 -0.22 -3.91
CA ALA A 56 2.02 1.02 -3.43
C ALA A 56 3.32 0.73 -2.70
N ALA A 57 3.33 -0.25 -1.83
CA ALA A 57 4.53 -0.59 -1.07
C ALA A 57 5.62 -1.14 -1.98
N ALA A 58 5.23 -1.95 -2.95
CA ALA A 58 6.21 -2.57 -3.86
C ALA A 58 6.83 -1.53 -4.78
N GLU A 59 6.02 -0.62 -5.28
CA GLU A 59 6.52 0.39 -6.18
C GLU A 59 7.44 1.36 -5.48
N ASN A 60 7.16 1.67 -4.22
CA ASN A 60 7.93 2.65 -3.48
C ASN A 60 9.06 2.05 -2.64
N GLY A 61 9.22 0.74 -2.67
CA GLY A 61 10.41 0.11 -2.09
C GLY A 61 10.32 -0.23 -0.61
N TYR A 62 9.13 -0.48 -0.08
CA TYR A 62 8.96 -0.76 1.35
C TYR A 62 8.76 -2.25 1.60
N LEU A 63 9.86 -2.98 1.66
CA LEU A 63 9.81 -4.43 1.85
C LEU A 63 9.10 -4.82 3.14
N ASP A 64 9.30 -4.07 4.22
CA ASP A 64 8.66 -4.40 5.49
C ASP A 64 7.15 -4.36 5.37
N VAL A 65 6.63 -3.38 4.65
CA VAL A 65 5.19 -3.28 4.44
C VAL A 65 4.72 -4.41 3.55
N VAL A 66 5.49 -4.75 2.51
CA VAL A 66 5.14 -5.86 1.63
C VAL A 66 5.02 -7.15 2.44
N LYS A 67 6.00 -7.43 3.30
CA LYS A 67 5.96 -8.64 4.10
C LYS A 67 4.78 -8.64 5.06
N LEU A 68 4.49 -7.50 5.65
CA LEU A 68 3.36 -7.39 6.56
C LEU A 68 2.04 -7.69 5.82
N LEU A 69 1.86 -7.10 4.65
CA LEU A 69 0.63 -7.32 3.89
C LEU A 69 0.49 -8.77 3.48
N VAL A 70 1.60 -9.40 3.08
CA VAL A 70 1.57 -10.81 2.72
C VAL A 70 1.18 -11.66 3.92
N SER A 71 1.68 -11.32 5.11
CA SER A 71 1.34 -12.08 6.32
C SER A 71 -0.13 -11.95 6.67
N LYS A 72 -0.80 -10.94 6.15
CA LYS A 72 -2.23 -10.72 6.39
C LYS A 72 -3.09 -11.26 5.26
N GLY A 73 -2.51 -11.98 4.33
CA GLY A 73 -3.29 -12.66 3.29
C GLY A 73 -3.60 -11.84 2.07
N VAL A 74 -2.78 -10.82 1.78
CA VAL A 74 -3.04 -9.99 0.62
C VAL A 74 -2.97 -10.84 -0.66
N ASN A 75 -3.76 -10.46 -1.65
CA ASN A 75 -3.73 -11.14 -2.94
C ASN A 75 -2.51 -10.64 -3.72
N VAL A 76 -1.44 -11.45 -3.73
CA VAL A 76 -0.19 -11.02 -4.36
C VAL A 76 -0.28 -11.00 -5.88
N SER A 77 -1.29 -11.66 -6.44
CA SER A 77 -1.44 -11.70 -7.90
C SER A 77 -2.34 -10.60 -8.42
N TYR A 78 -2.89 -9.77 -7.53
CA TYR A 78 -3.81 -8.74 -7.97
C TYR A 78 -3.14 -7.84 -8.99
N LYS A 79 -3.86 -7.53 -10.04
CA LYS A 79 -3.32 -6.74 -11.11
C LYS A 79 -4.29 -5.65 -11.49
N GLY A 80 -3.89 -4.41 -11.28
CA GLY A 80 -4.60 -3.30 -11.85
C GLY A 80 -4.00 -3.14 -13.22
N GLU A 81 -3.14 -2.14 -13.35
CA GLU A 81 -2.41 -2.00 -14.59
C GLU A 81 -1.22 -2.93 -14.56
N TYR A 82 -0.59 -3.08 -13.40
CA TYR A 82 0.56 -3.94 -13.20
C TYR A 82 0.45 -4.66 -11.88
N THR A 83 1.02 -5.85 -11.78
CA THR A 83 1.08 -6.54 -10.48
C THR A 83 2.12 -5.86 -9.61
N ALA A 84 2.09 -6.17 -8.31
CA ALA A 84 3.09 -5.64 -7.39
C ALA A 84 4.48 -6.07 -7.81
N LEU A 85 4.64 -7.32 -8.29
CA LEU A 85 5.93 -7.80 -8.74
C LEU A 85 6.42 -6.98 -9.93
N GLN A 86 5.55 -6.71 -10.89
CA GLN A 86 5.94 -5.91 -12.04
C GLN A 86 6.33 -4.51 -11.62
N LEU A 87 5.60 -3.91 -10.69
CA LEU A 87 5.94 -2.57 -10.23
C LEU A 87 7.28 -2.56 -9.50
N ALA A 88 7.56 -3.59 -8.71
CA ALA A 88 8.86 -3.68 -8.02
C ALA A 88 9.98 -3.80 -9.03
N GLU A 89 9.77 -4.58 -10.09
CA GLU A 89 10.79 -4.74 -11.12
C GLU A 89 11.01 -3.45 -11.90
N MET A 90 9.94 -2.77 -12.23
CA MET A 90 10.04 -1.53 -12.98
C MET A 90 10.75 -0.46 -12.18
N ALA A 91 10.57 -0.46 -10.87
CA ALA A 91 11.22 0.50 -10.00
C ALA A 91 12.59 0.02 -9.50
N GLU A 92 12.99 -1.18 -9.92
CA GLU A 92 14.29 -1.75 -9.59
C GLU A 92 14.44 -2.06 -8.10
N HIS A 93 13.35 -2.39 -7.43
CA HIS A 93 13.40 -2.83 -6.05
C HIS A 93 13.60 -4.35 -6.04
N THR A 94 14.86 -4.76 -6.22
CA THR A 94 15.17 -6.16 -6.46
C THR A 94 14.85 -7.08 -5.30
N GLU A 95 14.99 -6.59 -4.07
CA GLU A 95 14.68 -7.44 -2.92
C GLU A 95 13.20 -7.74 -2.84
N ILE A 96 12.38 -6.75 -3.14
CA ILE A 96 10.94 -6.97 -3.13
C ILE A 96 10.56 -7.90 -4.25
N ALA A 97 11.13 -7.70 -5.43
CA ALA A 97 10.83 -8.58 -6.55
C ALA A 97 11.23 -10.02 -6.24
N ALA A 98 12.38 -10.21 -5.64
CA ALA A 98 12.82 -11.56 -5.27
C ALA A 98 11.88 -12.18 -4.23
N TYR A 99 11.47 -11.37 -3.25
CA TYR A 99 10.56 -11.87 -2.22
C TYR A 99 9.23 -12.29 -2.83
N LEU A 100 8.67 -11.45 -3.70
CA LEU A 100 7.38 -11.76 -4.30
C LEU A 100 7.46 -12.98 -5.21
N LYS A 101 8.59 -13.14 -5.90
CA LYS A 101 8.74 -14.32 -6.73
C LYS A 101 8.84 -15.60 -5.91
N SER A 102 9.29 -15.50 -4.67
CA SER A 102 9.48 -16.68 -3.84
C SER A 102 8.18 -17.19 -3.24
N LEU A 103 7.13 -16.44 -3.36
CA LEU A 103 5.84 -16.83 -2.82
C LEU A 103 5.10 -17.81 -3.78
#